data_6d9070359898f66624d5b7f5acf285dc
#
_entry.id   6d9070359898f66624d5b7f5acf285dc
#
_cell.length_a   1.000
_cell.length_b   1.000
_cell.length_c   1.000
_cell.angle_alpha   90.00
_cell.angle_beta   90.00
_cell.angle_gamma   90.00
#
_symmetry.space_group_name_H-M   'P 1'
#
loop_
_entity.id
_entity.type
_entity.pdbx_description
1 polymer ?
#
loop_
_entity_poly.entity_id
_entity_poly.type
_entity_poly.pdbx_seq_one_letter_code
_entity_poly.pdbx_strand_id
1 'polypeptide(L)'
;MKKLFKMLAVILFVLIVFSACGRNESVSGKITSFPPYGERVVTAIGDSIAAGYGLDSQEDNYLTLFSDNIGAVLNNDAVSGYDSGEVLKSLSDEKTAADIKNADAIVVSVGGNDFFHRKDIMIDALKNALLHGEGFFPEEVTNIYDEYEKNLSRIIDEIKNMNPDAYIIVQTVYNPFLKQTLNFSYINVGKTANRYVTRLNDSIKNVCKTKNRVFVFDVAPEMNEDAENFYGTDEKLDIHPTKHGHATLARVFTEKFNGLLKD
;
A
#
# COMPACT_ATOMS: atom_id res chain seq x y z
N MET A 1 -11.17 50.21 15.16
CA MET A 1 -11.56 49.04 16.00
C MET A 1 -12.30 47.93 15.24
N LYS A 2 -13.39 48.20 14.53
CA LYS A 2 -14.18 47.14 13.82
C LYS A 2 -13.43 46.38 12.70
N LYS A 3 -12.46 47.02 12.00
CA LYS A 3 -11.63 46.34 10.97
C LYS A 3 -10.57 45.42 11.58
N LEU A 4 -9.99 45.81 12.70
CA LEU A 4 -8.98 45.00 13.42
C LEU A 4 -9.62 43.74 14.01
N PHE A 5 -10.84 43.84 14.53
CA PHE A 5 -11.58 42.72 15.06
C PHE A 5 -12.01 41.68 14.02
N LYS A 6 -12.37 42.15 12.80
CA LYS A 6 -12.66 41.25 11.66
C LYS A 6 -11.41 40.53 11.16
N MET A 7 -10.27 41.21 11.15
CA MET A 7 -8.98 40.61 10.73
C MET A 7 -8.49 39.57 11.76
N LEU A 8 -8.64 39.83 13.06
CA LEU A 8 -8.35 38.83 14.10
C LEU A 8 -9.29 37.62 14.03
N ALA A 9 -10.58 37.79 13.74
CA ALA A 9 -11.53 36.70 13.61
C ALA A 9 -11.23 35.80 12.40
N VAL A 10 -10.77 36.38 11.28
CA VAL A 10 -10.36 35.62 10.08
C VAL A 10 -9.05 34.86 10.35
N ILE A 11 -8.08 35.45 11.05
CA ILE A 11 -6.84 34.78 11.43
C ILE A 11 -7.11 33.64 12.43
N LEU A 12 -8.02 33.80 13.38
CA LEU A 12 -8.40 32.75 14.32
C LEU A 12 -9.15 31.60 13.60
N PHE A 13 -9.99 31.92 12.62
CA PHE A 13 -10.70 30.90 11.82
C PHE A 13 -9.72 30.11 10.91
N VAL A 14 -8.73 30.79 10.31
CA VAL A 14 -7.66 30.14 9.52
C VAL A 14 -6.79 29.25 10.41
N LEU A 15 -6.47 29.64 11.63
CA LEU A 15 -5.69 28.83 12.57
C LEU A 15 -6.46 27.59 13.07
N ILE A 16 -7.78 27.68 13.19
CA ILE A 16 -8.63 26.52 13.56
C ILE A 16 -8.75 25.53 12.39
N VAL A 17 -8.80 26.01 11.15
CA VAL A 17 -8.87 25.14 9.97
C VAL A 17 -7.50 24.46 9.70
N PHE A 18 -6.37 25.13 9.99
CA PHE A 18 -5.03 24.51 9.87
C PHE A 18 -4.66 23.58 11.03
N SER A 19 -5.33 23.67 12.19
CA SER A 19 -5.15 22.71 13.29
C SER A 19 -5.96 21.42 13.13
N ALA A 20 -6.85 21.36 12.14
CA ALA A 20 -7.63 20.16 11.81
C ALA A 20 -6.99 19.28 10.72
N CYS A 21 -5.87 19.73 10.13
CA CYS A 21 -5.16 19.00 9.09
C CYS A 21 -3.82 18.51 9.67
N GLY A 22 -3.83 17.34 10.30
CA GLY A 22 -2.58 16.76 10.80
C GLY A 22 -2.71 15.85 12.02
N ARG A 23 -3.81 15.15 12.19
CA ARG A 23 -3.78 13.89 12.94
C ARG A 23 -3.98 12.76 11.94
N ASN A 24 -2.89 12.08 11.61
CA ASN A 24 -2.93 10.71 11.17
C ASN A 24 -3.59 9.91 12.31
N GLU A 25 -4.91 9.86 12.34
CA GLU A 25 -5.60 8.83 13.10
C GLU A 25 -5.31 7.52 12.36
N SER A 26 -4.25 6.85 12.78
CA SER A 26 -4.09 5.43 12.55
C SER A 26 -5.41 4.77 12.90
N VAL A 27 -5.89 3.87 12.06
CA VAL A 27 -6.99 2.97 12.39
C VAL A 27 -6.65 2.37 13.75
N SER A 28 -7.27 2.89 14.82
CA SER A 28 -6.96 2.50 16.19
C SER A 28 -7.76 1.25 16.53
N GLY A 29 -7.33 0.12 15.97
CA GLY A 29 -7.80 -1.20 16.38
C GLY A 29 -6.63 -1.97 16.99
N LYS A 30 -6.90 -2.76 18.00
CA LYS A 30 -5.95 -3.77 18.51
C LYS A 30 -6.40 -5.14 18.05
N ILE A 31 -5.44 -6.03 17.87
CA ILE A 31 -5.70 -7.45 17.72
C ILE A 31 -6.01 -8.00 19.11
N THR A 32 -7.29 -8.29 19.38
CA THR A 32 -7.76 -8.70 20.71
C THR A 32 -7.72 -10.21 20.94
N SER A 33 -7.65 -11.00 19.88
CA SER A 33 -7.47 -12.46 19.95
C SER A 33 -6.73 -12.92 18.70
N PHE A 34 -5.53 -13.47 18.89
CA PHE A 34 -4.73 -14.06 17.82
C PHE A 34 -4.17 -15.38 18.34
N PRO A 35 -4.05 -16.44 17.52
CA PRO A 35 -3.49 -17.71 17.96
C PRO A 35 -2.09 -17.55 18.55
N PRO A 36 -1.67 -18.48 19.43
CA PRO A 36 -0.33 -18.46 19.99
C PRO A 36 0.73 -18.65 18.89
N TYR A 37 1.96 -18.29 19.20
CA TYR A 37 3.11 -18.50 18.33
C TYR A 37 3.20 -19.98 17.92
N GLY A 38 3.37 -20.25 16.63
CA GLY A 38 3.45 -21.61 16.07
C GLY A 38 2.12 -22.23 15.65
N GLU A 39 0.97 -21.58 15.95
CA GLU A 39 -0.36 -22.04 15.55
C GLU A 39 -1.05 -21.10 14.55
N ARG A 40 -0.34 -20.07 14.11
CA ARG A 40 -0.86 -18.99 13.25
C ARG A 40 -0.82 -19.36 11.79
N VAL A 41 -1.82 -18.92 11.04
CA VAL A 41 -1.88 -19.03 9.57
C VAL A 41 -2.03 -17.65 8.96
N VAL A 42 -1.10 -17.30 8.08
CA VAL A 42 -1.12 -16.09 7.26
C VAL A 42 -1.36 -16.48 5.81
N THR A 43 -2.36 -15.90 5.16
CA THR A 43 -2.56 -16.01 3.72
C THR A 43 -2.23 -14.67 3.07
N ALA A 44 -1.47 -14.66 1.99
CA ALA A 44 -1.13 -13.47 1.23
C ALA A 44 -1.72 -13.54 -0.17
N ILE A 45 -2.34 -12.45 -0.60
CA ILE A 45 -2.82 -12.22 -1.96
C ILE A 45 -2.25 -10.90 -2.46
N GLY A 46 -2.02 -10.80 -3.75
CA GLY A 46 -1.47 -9.56 -4.31
C GLY A 46 -0.71 -9.77 -5.61
N ASP A 47 0.25 -8.89 -5.82
CA ASP A 47 1.04 -8.79 -7.03
C ASP A 47 2.46 -9.36 -6.91
N SER A 48 3.36 -8.91 -7.79
CA SER A 48 4.76 -9.35 -7.83
C SER A 48 5.54 -9.06 -6.55
N ILE A 49 5.17 -8.04 -5.78
CA ILE A 49 5.87 -7.68 -4.55
C ILE A 49 5.62 -8.76 -3.49
N ALA A 50 4.36 -9.15 -3.29
CA ALA A 50 3.99 -10.23 -2.39
C ALA A 50 4.47 -11.59 -2.89
N ALA A 51 4.46 -11.82 -4.21
CA ALA A 51 4.99 -13.04 -4.83
C ALA A 51 6.50 -13.18 -4.72
N GLY A 52 7.25 -12.12 -4.36
CA GLY A 52 8.72 -12.15 -4.25
C GLY A 52 9.40 -12.23 -5.62
N TYR A 53 8.85 -11.55 -6.62
CA TYR A 53 9.44 -11.53 -7.97
C TYR A 53 10.86 -10.97 -7.95
N GLY A 54 11.78 -11.63 -8.63
CA GLY A 54 13.17 -11.22 -8.76
C GLY A 54 14.09 -11.75 -7.64
N LEU A 55 13.56 -12.43 -6.63
CA LEU A 55 14.36 -13.09 -5.60
C LEU A 55 14.91 -14.45 -6.09
N ASP A 56 16.14 -14.76 -5.70
CA ASP A 56 16.77 -16.07 -5.96
C ASP A 56 16.14 -17.18 -5.10
N SER A 57 15.64 -16.83 -3.91
CA SER A 57 14.97 -17.75 -2.98
C SER A 57 13.73 -17.12 -2.37
N GLN A 58 12.65 -17.89 -2.24
CA GLN A 58 11.45 -17.47 -1.51
C GLN A 58 11.67 -17.38 0.01
N GLU A 59 12.75 -17.92 0.54
CA GLU A 59 13.17 -17.70 1.93
C GLU A 59 13.50 -16.22 2.20
N ASP A 60 13.90 -15.47 1.18
CA ASP A 60 14.18 -14.04 1.24
C ASP A 60 12.93 -13.16 1.03
N ASN A 61 11.77 -13.75 0.72
CA ASN A 61 10.52 -13.03 0.57
C ASN A 61 10.08 -12.43 1.91
N TYR A 62 9.70 -11.15 1.91
CA TYR A 62 9.30 -10.44 3.13
C TYR A 62 8.13 -11.09 3.88
N LEU A 63 7.22 -11.75 3.16
CA LEU A 63 6.09 -12.46 3.77
C LEU A 63 6.55 -13.75 4.46
N THR A 64 7.52 -14.46 3.88
CA THR A 64 8.16 -15.62 4.51
C THR A 64 8.87 -15.17 5.79
N LEU A 65 9.74 -14.17 5.69
CA LEU A 65 10.46 -13.62 6.85
C LEU A 65 9.51 -13.09 7.93
N PHE A 66 8.44 -12.39 7.53
CA PHE A 66 7.42 -11.90 8.48
C PHE A 66 6.71 -13.06 9.17
N SER A 67 6.28 -14.06 8.41
CA SER A 67 5.56 -15.24 8.96
C SER A 67 6.44 -16.02 9.91
N ASP A 68 7.70 -16.23 9.59
CA ASP A 68 8.68 -16.86 10.48
C ASP A 68 8.85 -16.07 11.78
N ASN A 69 8.99 -14.73 11.68
CA ASN A 69 9.16 -13.85 12.84
C ASN A 69 7.99 -13.90 13.81
N ILE A 70 6.77 -14.11 13.30
CA ILE A 70 5.57 -14.19 14.14
C ILE A 70 5.14 -15.64 14.43
N GLY A 71 5.89 -16.65 13.98
CA GLY A 71 5.58 -18.07 14.16
C GLY A 71 4.30 -18.48 13.45
N ALA A 72 4.14 -18.11 12.19
CA ALA A 72 2.99 -18.43 11.37
C ALA A 72 3.36 -19.31 10.18
N VAL A 73 2.42 -20.13 9.73
CA VAL A 73 2.47 -20.78 8.43
C VAL A 73 2.01 -19.79 7.37
N LEU A 74 2.74 -19.66 6.29
CA LEU A 74 2.40 -18.78 5.16
C LEU A 74 1.78 -19.58 4.00
N ASN A 75 0.59 -19.15 3.57
CA ASN A 75 0.02 -19.48 2.26
C ASN A 75 0.18 -18.26 1.36
N ASN A 76 1.07 -18.31 0.38
CA ASN A 76 1.28 -17.19 -0.54
C ASN A 76 0.59 -17.47 -1.87
N ASP A 77 -0.55 -16.81 -2.10
CA ASP A 77 -1.36 -16.90 -3.31
C ASP A 77 -1.22 -15.65 -4.20
N ALA A 78 -0.21 -14.82 -3.93
CA ALA A 78 0.08 -13.65 -4.76
C ALA A 78 0.61 -14.06 -6.14
N VAL A 79 0.19 -13.33 -7.18
CA VAL A 79 0.57 -13.60 -8.56
C VAL A 79 1.21 -12.36 -9.19
N SER A 80 2.42 -12.52 -9.72
CA SER A 80 3.14 -11.43 -10.37
C SER A 80 2.33 -10.85 -11.53
N GLY A 81 2.25 -9.52 -11.57
CA GLY A 81 1.54 -8.78 -12.62
C GLY A 81 0.07 -8.48 -12.30
N TYR A 82 -0.53 -9.07 -11.29
CA TYR A 82 -1.94 -8.83 -10.97
C TYR A 82 -2.20 -7.36 -10.57
N ASP A 83 -3.24 -6.77 -11.16
CA ASP A 83 -3.86 -5.53 -10.68
C ASP A 83 -4.98 -5.84 -9.67
N SER A 84 -5.64 -4.81 -9.14
CA SER A 84 -6.70 -4.97 -8.14
C SER A 84 -7.92 -5.76 -8.67
N GLY A 85 -8.23 -5.67 -9.96
CA GLY A 85 -9.30 -6.42 -10.60
C GLY A 85 -8.98 -7.92 -10.70
N GLU A 86 -7.70 -8.24 -11.02
CA GLU A 86 -7.24 -9.63 -11.12
C GLU A 86 -7.12 -10.28 -9.73
N VAL A 87 -6.64 -9.53 -8.71
CA VAL A 87 -6.67 -10.01 -7.32
C VAL A 87 -8.11 -10.26 -6.85
N LEU A 88 -9.05 -9.37 -7.17
CA LEU A 88 -10.47 -9.58 -6.83
C LEU A 88 -11.01 -10.85 -7.49
N LYS A 89 -10.64 -11.10 -8.74
CA LYS A 89 -11.07 -12.30 -9.48
C LYS A 89 -10.47 -13.59 -8.88
N SER A 90 -9.20 -13.56 -8.44
CA SER A 90 -8.52 -14.73 -7.88
C SER A 90 -9.12 -15.21 -6.56
N LEU A 91 -9.91 -14.39 -5.86
CA LEU A 91 -10.63 -14.82 -4.66
C LEU A 91 -11.63 -15.95 -4.92
N SER A 92 -12.05 -16.16 -6.17
CA SER A 92 -12.92 -17.27 -6.57
C SER A 92 -12.16 -18.56 -6.90
N ASP A 93 -10.82 -18.53 -6.93
CA ASP A 93 -10.02 -19.72 -7.14
C ASP A 93 -10.14 -20.64 -5.92
N GLU A 94 -10.32 -21.92 -6.15
CA GLU A 94 -10.60 -22.91 -5.09
C GLU A 94 -9.53 -22.92 -4.01
N LYS A 95 -8.24 -22.88 -4.41
CA LYS A 95 -7.10 -22.83 -3.48
C LYS A 95 -7.11 -21.54 -2.65
N THR A 96 -7.17 -20.38 -3.31
CA THR A 96 -7.15 -19.06 -2.64
C THR A 96 -8.34 -18.92 -1.68
N ALA A 97 -9.53 -19.35 -2.10
CA ALA A 97 -10.72 -19.32 -1.23
C ALA A 97 -10.57 -20.24 -0.01
N ALA A 98 -9.95 -21.42 -0.17
CA ALA A 98 -9.69 -22.33 0.94
C ALA A 98 -8.66 -21.77 1.92
N ASP A 99 -7.58 -21.18 1.42
CA ASP A 99 -6.53 -20.59 2.23
C ASP A 99 -7.03 -19.36 3.01
N ILE A 100 -7.86 -18.51 2.38
CA ILE A 100 -8.52 -17.38 3.05
C ILE A 100 -9.43 -17.84 4.19
N LYS A 101 -10.23 -18.89 3.98
CA LYS A 101 -11.15 -19.43 5.00
C LYS A 101 -10.42 -19.94 6.25
N ASN A 102 -9.20 -20.41 6.09
CA ASN A 102 -8.40 -20.99 7.17
C ASN A 102 -7.37 -20.00 7.78
N ALA A 103 -7.28 -18.78 7.29
CA ALA A 103 -6.30 -17.81 7.72
C ALA A 103 -6.73 -17.08 8.99
N ASP A 104 -5.77 -16.81 9.89
CA ASP A 104 -5.94 -15.89 11.02
C ASP A 104 -5.69 -14.43 10.60
N ALA A 105 -4.77 -14.24 9.65
CA ALA A 105 -4.52 -12.96 9.02
C ALA A 105 -4.36 -13.09 7.50
N ILE A 106 -4.89 -12.11 6.77
CA ILE A 106 -4.75 -12.03 5.31
C ILE A 106 -4.00 -10.73 4.95
N VAL A 107 -2.89 -10.88 4.23
CA VAL A 107 -2.13 -9.76 3.69
C VAL A 107 -2.59 -9.47 2.27
N VAL A 108 -2.93 -8.20 1.99
CA VAL A 108 -3.30 -7.70 0.67
C VAL A 108 -2.25 -6.69 0.21
N SER A 109 -1.50 -7.01 -0.84
CA SER A 109 -0.45 -6.16 -1.42
C SER A 109 -0.71 -5.98 -2.91
N VAL A 110 -1.38 -4.88 -3.28
CA VAL A 110 -1.79 -4.59 -4.66
C VAL A 110 -2.00 -3.10 -4.88
N GLY A 111 -1.86 -2.64 -6.10
CA GLY A 111 -2.18 -1.27 -6.51
C GLY A 111 -1.20 -0.68 -7.53
N GLY A 112 0.04 -1.14 -7.58
CA GLY A 112 1.02 -0.66 -8.56
C GLY A 112 0.62 -0.96 -9.99
N ASN A 113 0.14 -2.16 -10.26
CA ASN A 113 -0.21 -2.62 -11.61
C ASN A 113 -1.48 -1.96 -12.15
N ASP A 114 -2.36 -1.43 -11.32
CA ASP A 114 -3.51 -0.63 -11.75
C ASP A 114 -3.06 0.57 -12.60
N PHE A 115 -1.87 1.12 -12.32
CA PHE A 115 -1.25 2.20 -13.08
C PHE A 115 -0.33 1.68 -14.19
N PHE A 116 0.46 0.63 -13.93
CA PHE A 116 1.41 0.11 -14.92
C PHE A 116 0.73 -0.52 -16.13
N HIS A 117 -0.42 -1.15 -15.99
CA HIS A 117 -1.20 -1.68 -17.11
C HIS A 117 -1.79 -0.56 -17.99
N ARG A 118 -1.89 0.67 -17.47
CA ARG A 118 -2.39 1.85 -18.18
C ARG A 118 -1.28 2.85 -18.50
N LYS A 119 -0.12 2.32 -18.92
CA LYS A 119 1.11 3.11 -19.18
C LYS A 119 0.90 4.29 -20.13
N ASP A 120 0.03 4.15 -21.14
CA ASP A 120 -0.25 5.23 -22.10
C ASP A 120 -0.93 6.41 -21.41
N ILE A 121 -1.91 6.15 -20.52
CA ILE A 121 -2.56 7.17 -19.69
C ILE A 121 -1.52 7.82 -18.76
N MET A 122 -0.62 7.03 -18.18
CA MET A 122 0.41 7.55 -17.26
C MET A 122 1.45 8.41 -18.00
N ILE A 123 1.84 8.03 -19.23
CA ILE A 123 2.74 8.85 -20.07
C ILE A 123 2.07 10.18 -20.41
N ASP A 124 0.79 10.18 -20.78
CA ASP A 124 0.06 11.41 -21.09
C ASP A 124 -0.17 12.25 -19.83
N ALA A 125 -0.40 11.64 -18.68
CA ALA A 125 -0.45 12.35 -17.40
C ALA A 125 0.88 13.04 -17.06
N LEU A 126 2.02 12.40 -17.32
CA LEU A 126 3.34 13.02 -17.17
C LEU A 126 3.54 14.21 -18.11
N LYS A 127 3.12 14.11 -19.39
CA LYS A 127 3.16 15.23 -20.35
C LYS A 127 2.26 16.38 -19.90
N ASN A 128 1.05 16.08 -19.42
CA ASN A 128 0.11 17.08 -18.93
C ASN A 128 0.61 17.78 -17.66
N ALA A 129 1.33 17.08 -16.77
CA ALA A 129 1.96 17.69 -15.61
C ALA A 129 3.00 18.78 -15.99
N LEU A 130 3.65 18.65 -17.15
CA LEU A 130 4.53 19.69 -17.70
C LEU A 130 3.78 20.94 -18.17
N LEU A 131 2.59 20.76 -18.74
CA LEU A 131 1.83 21.84 -19.36
C LEU A 131 0.96 22.61 -18.37
N HIS A 132 0.41 21.91 -17.38
CA HIS A 132 -0.61 22.44 -16.46
C HIS A 132 -0.12 22.56 -14.99
N GLY A 133 1.13 22.18 -14.73
CA GLY A 133 1.71 22.20 -13.39
C GLY A 133 1.40 20.94 -12.58
N GLU A 134 2.12 20.81 -11.47
CA GLU A 134 2.14 19.58 -10.63
C GLU A 134 0.80 19.26 -9.93
N GLY A 135 -0.21 20.13 -9.98
CA GLY A 135 -1.53 19.92 -9.32
C GLY A 135 -2.55 19.22 -10.19
N PHE A 136 -2.28 19.06 -11.48
CA PHE A 136 -3.26 18.55 -12.43
C PHE A 136 -3.26 17.00 -12.46
N PHE A 137 -4.44 16.41 -12.25
CA PHE A 137 -4.70 14.98 -12.46
C PHE A 137 -5.73 14.84 -13.58
N PRO A 138 -5.36 14.26 -14.74
CA PRO A 138 -6.32 13.95 -15.79
C PRO A 138 -7.48 13.08 -15.26
N GLU A 139 -8.66 13.23 -15.88
CA GLU A 139 -9.85 12.46 -15.51
C GLU A 139 -9.60 10.94 -15.63
N GLU A 140 -8.89 10.53 -16.68
CA GLU A 140 -8.53 9.13 -16.91
C GLU A 140 -7.70 8.55 -15.76
N VAL A 141 -6.79 9.34 -15.17
CA VAL A 141 -6.02 8.94 -14.01
C VAL A 141 -6.91 8.88 -12.76
N THR A 142 -7.87 9.81 -12.63
CA THR A 142 -8.83 9.77 -11.51
C THR A 142 -9.67 8.50 -11.56
N ASN A 143 -10.10 8.07 -12.75
CA ASN A 143 -10.84 6.85 -12.95
C ASN A 143 -10.06 5.59 -12.51
N ILE A 144 -8.71 5.59 -12.63
CA ILE A 144 -7.88 4.48 -12.12
C ILE A 144 -8.01 4.38 -10.59
N TYR A 145 -7.94 5.52 -9.88
CA TYR A 145 -8.12 5.51 -8.42
C TYR A 145 -9.52 5.05 -8.01
N ASP A 146 -10.56 5.53 -8.68
CA ASP A 146 -11.95 5.18 -8.38
C ASP A 146 -12.20 3.68 -8.60
N GLU A 147 -11.64 3.11 -9.66
CA GLU A 147 -11.69 1.66 -9.94
C GLU A 147 -10.92 0.87 -8.89
N TYR A 148 -9.70 1.30 -8.54
CA TYR A 148 -8.90 0.69 -7.49
C TYR A 148 -9.62 0.69 -6.13
N GLU A 149 -10.16 1.83 -5.69
CA GLU A 149 -10.91 1.95 -4.43
C GLU A 149 -12.10 1.00 -4.38
N LYS A 150 -12.84 0.91 -5.48
CA LYS A 150 -13.96 -0.01 -5.62
C LYS A 150 -13.50 -1.48 -5.55
N ASN A 151 -12.41 -1.82 -6.23
CA ASN A 151 -11.87 -3.18 -6.22
C ASN A 151 -11.33 -3.54 -4.83
N LEU A 152 -10.54 -2.66 -4.19
CA LEU A 152 -10.02 -2.89 -2.84
C LEU A 152 -11.15 -3.06 -1.83
N SER A 153 -12.20 -2.22 -1.89
CA SER A 153 -13.36 -2.40 -1.02
C SER A 153 -14.01 -3.76 -1.20
N ARG A 154 -14.19 -4.20 -2.45
CA ARG A 154 -14.77 -5.51 -2.77
C ARG A 154 -13.87 -6.67 -2.32
N ILE A 155 -12.56 -6.57 -2.52
CA ILE A 155 -11.59 -7.57 -2.02
C ILE A 155 -11.78 -7.77 -0.52
N ILE A 156 -11.80 -6.68 0.24
CA ILE A 156 -11.99 -6.73 1.69
C ILE A 156 -13.37 -7.34 2.05
N ASP A 157 -14.43 -6.94 1.38
CA ASP A 157 -15.78 -7.44 1.64
C ASP A 157 -15.91 -8.92 1.31
N GLU A 158 -15.36 -9.39 0.18
CA GLU A 158 -15.34 -10.82 -0.17
C GLU A 158 -14.51 -11.66 0.79
N ILE A 159 -13.35 -11.17 1.24
CA ILE A 159 -12.56 -11.82 2.29
C ILE A 159 -13.40 -11.95 3.56
N LYS A 160 -14.08 -10.87 3.99
CA LYS A 160 -14.94 -10.87 5.19
C LYS A 160 -16.15 -11.80 5.06
N ASN A 161 -16.70 -11.95 3.86
CA ASN A 161 -17.76 -12.92 3.59
C ASN A 161 -17.27 -14.37 3.75
N MET A 162 -16.04 -14.67 3.33
CA MET A 162 -15.43 -15.99 3.45
C MET A 162 -14.92 -16.30 4.85
N ASN A 163 -14.33 -15.29 5.52
CA ASN A 163 -13.71 -15.40 6.84
C ASN A 163 -13.91 -14.11 7.65
N PRO A 164 -15.03 -13.98 8.39
CA PRO A 164 -15.35 -12.77 9.15
C PRO A 164 -14.37 -12.53 10.32
N ASP A 165 -13.72 -13.58 10.79
CA ASP A 165 -12.85 -13.53 11.96
C ASP A 165 -11.40 -13.17 11.64
N ALA A 166 -10.96 -13.33 10.40
CA ALA A 166 -9.61 -13.00 10.00
C ALA A 166 -9.32 -11.49 10.15
N TYR A 167 -8.08 -11.19 10.51
CA TYR A 167 -7.54 -9.84 10.39
C TYR A 167 -7.05 -9.60 8.96
N ILE A 168 -7.36 -8.45 8.39
CA ILE A 168 -6.89 -8.08 7.06
C ILE A 168 -5.82 -6.98 7.21
N ILE A 169 -4.66 -7.20 6.62
CA ILE A 169 -3.54 -6.28 6.59
C ILE A 169 -3.39 -5.79 5.15
N VAL A 170 -3.65 -4.52 4.90
CA VAL A 170 -3.46 -3.91 3.58
C VAL A 170 -2.16 -3.12 3.59
N GLN A 171 -1.26 -3.46 2.68
CA GLN A 171 0.04 -2.81 2.53
C GLN A 171 -0.11 -1.53 1.69
N THR A 172 0.57 -0.43 2.10
CA THR A 172 0.73 0.73 1.23
C THR A 172 1.77 0.49 0.14
N VAL A 173 1.68 1.26 -0.94
CA VAL A 173 2.64 1.21 -2.06
C VAL A 173 3.78 2.21 -1.80
N TYR A 174 5.01 1.83 -2.07
CA TYR A 174 6.20 2.67 -2.00
C TYR A 174 6.55 3.28 -3.36
N ASN A 175 7.43 4.28 -3.38
CA ASN A 175 7.91 4.92 -4.59
C ASN A 175 9.37 4.53 -4.89
N PRO A 176 9.63 3.57 -5.77
CA PRO A 176 10.99 3.10 -6.04
C PRO A 176 11.87 4.15 -6.73
N PHE A 177 11.29 5.23 -7.24
CA PHE A 177 12.00 6.28 -7.98
C PHE A 177 12.38 7.49 -7.12
N LEU A 178 11.98 7.54 -5.84
CA LEU A 178 12.10 8.76 -5.04
C LEU A 178 13.54 9.20 -4.82
N LYS A 179 14.45 8.27 -4.59
CA LYS A 179 15.89 8.53 -4.37
C LYS A 179 16.72 8.44 -5.65
N GLN A 180 16.11 8.13 -6.76
CA GLN A 180 16.80 7.96 -8.03
C GLN A 180 16.82 9.27 -8.81
N THR A 181 17.96 9.60 -9.41
CA THR A 181 18.17 10.80 -10.23
C THR A 181 17.62 10.62 -11.65
N LEU A 182 16.37 10.12 -11.77
CA LEU A 182 15.73 10.02 -13.09
C LEU A 182 15.09 11.36 -13.43
N ASN A 183 15.80 12.15 -14.23
CA ASN A 183 15.27 13.38 -14.80
C ASN A 183 14.97 13.17 -16.29
N PHE A 184 13.71 13.24 -16.66
CA PHE A 184 13.32 13.25 -18.06
C PHE A 184 13.00 14.69 -18.49
N SER A 185 13.88 15.31 -19.25
CA SER A 185 13.81 16.75 -19.58
C SER A 185 13.87 17.60 -18.31
N TYR A 186 12.77 18.24 -17.95
CA TYR A 186 12.62 19.06 -16.74
C TYR A 186 11.78 18.39 -15.65
N ILE A 187 11.42 17.10 -15.82
CA ILE A 187 10.60 16.35 -14.85
C ILE A 187 11.49 15.53 -13.94
N ASN A 188 11.37 15.74 -12.65
CA ASN A 188 11.87 14.78 -11.66
C ASN A 188 10.86 13.64 -11.53
N VAL A 189 11.16 12.49 -12.13
CA VAL A 189 10.27 11.32 -12.17
C VAL A 189 9.90 10.86 -10.76
N GLY A 190 10.88 10.80 -9.87
CA GLY A 190 10.64 10.36 -8.48
C GLY A 190 9.66 11.26 -7.74
N LYS A 191 9.83 12.58 -7.86
CA LYS A 191 8.92 13.55 -7.23
C LYS A 191 7.51 13.50 -7.85
N THR A 192 7.42 13.34 -9.16
CA THR A 192 6.13 13.24 -9.85
C THR A 192 5.43 11.92 -9.49
N ALA A 193 6.14 10.79 -9.54
CA ALA A 193 5.60 9.49 -9.12
C ALA A 193 5.13 9.50 -7.66
N ASN A 194 5.83 10.22 -6.77
CA ASN A 194 5.46 10.31 -5.37
C ASN A 194 4.04 10.85 -5.15
N ARG A 195 3.57 11.75 -6.00
CA ARG A 195 2.22 12.30 -5.91
C ARG A 195 1.15 11.26 -6.21
N TYR A 196 1.39 10.43 -7.23
CA TYR A 196 0.50 9.33 -7.59
C TYR A 196 0.48 8.27 -6.50
N VAL A 197 1.65 7.88 -5.99
CA VAL A 197 1.79 6.91 -4.89
C VAL A 197 1.14 7.45 -3.61
N THR A 198 1.34 8.71 -3.25
CA THR A 198 0.70 9.32 -2.08
C THR A 198 -0.82 9.27 -2.19
N ARG A 199 -1.40 9.65 -3.33
CA ARG A 199 -2.85 9.58 -3.54
C ARG A 199 -3.37 8.15 -3.49
N LEU A 200 -2.64 7.18 -4.04
CA LEU A 200 -2.99 5.76 -3.94
C LEU A 200 -3.00 5.29 -2.48
N ASN A 201 -1.99 5.68 -1.70
CA ASN A 201 -1.92 5.34 -0.29
C ASN A 201 -3.03 6.02 0.54
N ASP A 202 -3.44 7.24 0.17
CA ASP A 202 -4.60 7.89 0.75
C ASP A 202 -5.89 7.13 0.42
N SER A 203 -6.04 6.63 -0.81
CA SER A 203 -7.16 5.76 -1.21
C SER A 203 -7.19 4.47 -0.38
N ILE A 204 -6.04 3.80 -0.19
CA ILE A 204 -5.93 2.63 0.68
C ILE A 204 -6.41 2.94 2.10
N LYS A 205 -5.87 4.02 2.69
CA LYS A 205 -6.23 4.45 4.05
C LYS A 205 -7.71 4.77 4.18
N ASN A 206 -8.29 5.46 3.20
CA ASN A 206 -9.70 5.84 3.20
C ASN A 206 -10.63 4.62 3.09
N VAL A 207 -10.34 3.67 2.19
CA VAL A 207 -11.12 2.44 2.05
C VAL A 207 -11.06 1.60 3.32
N CYS A 208 -9.91 1.49 3.95
CA CYS A 208 -9.72 0.66 5.14
C CYS A 208 -10.27 1.28 6.42
N LYS A 209 -10.35 2.63 6.51
CA LYS A 209 -10.68 3.38 7.73
C LYS A 209 -11.96 2.94 8.43
N THR A 210 -12.97 2.52 7.68
CA THR A 210 -14.29 2.14 8.21
C THR A 210 -14.51 0.64 8.32
N LYS A 211 -13.54 -0.17 7.91
CA LYS A 211 -13.65 -1.62 7.86
C LYS A 211 -13.14 -2.24 9.17
N ASN A 212 -13.99 -3.05 9.81
CA ASN A 212 -13.62 -3.74 11.06
C ASN A 212 -12.55 -4.80 10.84
N ARG A 213 -11.58 -4.92 11.76
CA ARG A 213 -10.45 -5.88 11.71
C ARG A 213 -9.59 -5.73 10.44
N VAL A 214 -9.50 -4.51 9.90
CA VAL A 214 -8.68 -4.15 8.75
C VAL A 214 -7.64 -3.13 9.19
N PHE A 215 -6.37 -3.41 8.93
CA PHE A 215 -5.23 -2.58 9.31
C PHE A 215 -4.45 -2.17 8.06
N VAL A 216 -3.97 -0.94 8.04
CA VAL A 216 -3.06 -0.48 7.00
C VAL A 216 -1.63 -0.56 7.53
N PHE A 217 -0.78 -1.35 6.88
CA PHE A 217 0.66 -1.34 7.14
C PHE A 217 1.32 -0.36 6.17
N ASP A 218 1.60 0.83 6.67
CA ASP A 218 2.28 1.88 5.91
C ASP A 218 3.78 1.55 5.86
N VAL A 219 4.21 1.03 4.72
CA VAL A 219 5.61 0.65 4.46
C VAL A 219 6.36 1.71 3.66
N ALA A 220 5.62 2.67 3.06
CA ALA A 220 6.19 3.65 2.17
C ALA A 220 7.29 4.52 2.81
N PRO A 221 7.18 4.99 4.06
CA PRO A 221 8.22 5.81 4.67
C PRO A 221 9.57 5.09 4.68
N GLU A 222 9.63 3.90 5.25
CA GLU A 222 10.88 3.15 5.42
C GLU A 222 11.44 2.65 4.09
N MET A 223 10.57 2.19 3.19
CA MET A 223 11.00 1.76 1.86
C MET A 223 11.56 2.91 1.02
N ASN A 224 10.98 4.09 1.13
CA ASN A 224 11.39 5.27 0.36
C ASN A 224 12.67 5.95 0.89
N GLU A 225 13.11 5.65 2.10
CA GLU A 225 14.29 6.28 2.70
C GLU A 225 15.61 5.71 2.19
N ASP A 226 15.64 4.43 1.82
CA ASP A 226 16.85 3.71 1.44
C ASP A 226 16.81 3.26 -0.03
N ALA A 227 17.77 3.76 -0.81
CA ALA A 227 17.91 3.38 -2.23
C ALA A 227 18.30 1.91 -2.42
N GLU A 228 18.97 1.28 -1.44
CA GLU A 228 19.38 -0.13 -1.49
C GLU A 228 18.17 -1.09 -1.43
N ASN A 229 17.00 -0.57 -1.02
CA ASN A 229 15.76 -1.34 -1.06
C ASN A 229 15.34 -1.73 -2.49
N PHE A 230 15.88 -1.06 -3.52
CA PHE A 230 15.48 -1.26 -4.91
C PHE A 230 16.65 -1.60 -5.82
N TYR A 231 16.36 -2.35 -6.87
CA TYR A 231 17.33 -2.52 -7.95
C TYR A 231 17.56 -1.17 -8.63
N GLY A 232 18.83 -0.79 -8.82
CA GLY A 232 19.19 0.48 -9.46
C GLY A 232 18.59 0.60 -10.86
N THR A 233 18.22 1.82 -11.25
CA THR A 233 17.50 2.08 -12.50
C THR A 233 18.37 2.38 -13.69
N ASP A 234 19.68 2.26 -13.58
CA ASP A 234 20.64 2.73 -14.61
C ASP A 234 20.46 2.05 -15.96
N GLU A 235 19.87 0.84 -16.02
CA GLU A 235 19.63 0.14 -17.29
C GLU A 235 18.20 -0.43 -17.43
N LYS A 236 17.49 -0.67 -16.34
CA LYS A 236 16.11 -1.19 -16.33
C LYS A 236 15.32 -0.48 -15.24
N LEU A 237 14.16 0.07 -15.59
CA LEU A 237 13.19 0.58 -14.63
C LEU A 237 12.60 -0.58 -13.83
N ASP A 238 13.36 -1.12 -12.89
CA ASP A 238 12.90 -2.19 -12.01
C ASP A 238 12.31 -1.58 -10.74
N ILE A 239 11.05 -1.90 -10.47
CA ILE A 239 10.29 -1.40 -9.32
C ILE A 239 10.29 -2.37 -8.14
N HIS A 240 10.87 -3.56 -8.35
CA HIS A 240 10.85 -4.61 -7.34
C HIS A 240 11.89 -4.37 -6.24
N PRO A 241 11.59 -4.80 -5.01
CA PRO A 241 12.55 -4.73 -3.93
C PRO A 241 13.71 -5.70 -4.14
N THR A 242 14.89 -5.27 -3.74
CA THR A 242 16.03 -6.18 -3.57
C THR A 242 15.80 -7.12 -2.38
N LYS A 243 16.68 -8.08 -2.17
CA LYS A 243 16.74 -8.88 -0.92
C LYS A 243 16.78 -7.97 0.32
N HIS A 244 17.55 -6.85 0.26
CA HIS A 244 17.57 -5.84 1.32
C HIS A 244 16.21 -5.17 1.50
N GLY A 245 15.53 -4.79 0.41
CA GLY A 245 14.19 -4.23 0.44
C GLY A 245 13.15 -5.20 1.03
N HIS A 246 13.23 -6.49 0.71
CA HIS A 246 12.38 -7.50 1.34
C HIS A 246 12.66 -7.64 2.84
N ALA A 247 13.92 -7.59 3.29
CA ALA A 247 14.24 -7.57 4.71
C ALA A 247 13.68 -6.33 5.43
N THR A 248 13.75 -5.16 4.78
CA THR A 248 13.12 -3.91 5.30
C THR A 248 11.61 -4.07 5.43
N LEU A 249 10.91 -4.58 4.40
CA LEU A 249 9.47 -4.86 4.46
C LEU A 249 9.12 -5.81 5.60
N ALA A 250 9.86 -6.92 5.74
CA ALA A 250 9.64 -7.91 6.80
C ALA A 250 9.77 -7.30 8.20
N ARG A 251 10.80 -6.47 8.40
CA ARG A 251 11.00 -5.76 9.67
C ARG A 251 9.81 -4.84 9.98
N VAL A 252 9.40 -4.01 9.01
CA VAL A 252 8.27 -3.08 9.18
C VAL A 252 6.97 -3.83 9.49
N PHE A 253 6.70 -4.91 8.77
CA PHE A 253 5.54 -5.77 9.00
C PHE A 253 5.55 -6.35 10.42
N THR A 254 6.69 -6.90 10.84
CA THR A 254 6.85 -7.51 12.18
C THR A 254 6.66 -6.47 13.29
N GLU A 255 7.26 -5.28 13.16
CA GLU A 255 7.14 -4.21 14.14
C GLU A 255 5.69 -3.72 14.28
N LYS A 256 5.02 -3.48 13.14
CA LYS A 256 3.61 -3.03 13.13
C LYS A 256 2.68 -4.10 13.69
N PHE A 257 2.86 -5.35 13.30
CA PHE A 257 2.06 -6.46 13.79
C PHE A 257 2.21 -6.63 15.32
N ASN A 258 3.44 -6.63 15.81
CA ASN A 258 3.71 -6.71 17.25
C ASN A 258 3.15 -5.50 18.02
N GLY A 259 3.10 -4.32 17.37
CA GLY A 259 2.46 -3.13 17.91
C GLY A 259 0.95 -3.28 18.09
N LEU A 260 0.28 -4.06 17.24
CA LEU A 260 -1.15 -4.35 17.34
C LEU A 260 -1.48 -5.39 18.42
N LEU A 261 -0.52 -6.27 18.78
CA LEU A 261 -0.68 -7.30 19.82
C LEU A 261 -0.40 -6.78 21.23
N LYS A 262 0.24 -5.61 21.37
CA LYS A 262 0.57 -5.05 22.69
C LYS A 262 -0.68 -4.44 23.34
N ASP A 263 -0.86 -4.75 24.62
CA ASP A 263 -1.88 -4.20 25.52
C ASP A 263 -1.71 -2.69 25.77
#